data_a0f12c952d3bd791579039af79287e2e
#
_entry.id   a0f12c952d3bd791579039af79287e2e
#
_cell.length_a   1.000
_cell.length_b   1.000
_cell.length_c   1.000
_cell.angle_alpha   90.00
_cell.angle_beta   90.00
_cell.angle_gamma   90.00
#
_symmetry.space_group_name_H-M   'P 1'
#
loop_
_entity.id
_entity.type
_entity.pdbx_description
1 polymer ?
#
loop_
_entity_poly.entity_id
_entity_poly.type
_entity_poly.pdbx_seq_one_letter_code
_entity_poly.pdbx_strand_id
1 'polypeptide(L)'
;MYLNEGDQWHRRPLHLEVLGYLRKEGVYAATAVHAVAGFLGRHNVETAHIVDAGGKLPVIVTFVDTDEHVNRVLPTLKEMAAHRLIVRENVVIEQGNLD
;
A
#
# COMPACT_ATOMS: atom_id res chain seq x y z
N MET A 1 -3.70 1.54 -1.06
CA MET A 1 -2.61 1.85 -1.99
C MET A 1 -2.34 0.61 -2.85
N TYR A 2 -2.25 0.81 -4.13
CA TYR A 2 -2.06 -0.29 -5.09
C TYR A 2 -0.66 -0.19 -5.68
N LEU A 3 0.22 -1.08 -5.24
CA LEU A 3 1.63 -1.11 -5.62
C LEU A 3 1.94 -2.38 -6.41
N ASN A 4 3.11 -2.45 -6.98
CA ASN A 4 3.65 -3.69 -7.55
C ASN A 4 4.69 -4.25 -6.58
N GLU A 5 4.79 -5.58 -6.52
CA GLU A 5 5.74 -6.21 -5.61
C GLU A 5 7.20 -5.84 -5.92
N GLY A 6 7.50 -5.48 -7.16
CA GLY A 6 8.85 -5.05 -7.54
C GLY A 6 9.16 -3.58 -7.32
N ASP A 7 8.18 -2.79 -6.85
CA ASP A 7 8.40 -1.38 -6.57
C ASP A 7 9.39 -1.21 -5.41
N GLN A 8 10.27 -0.23 -5.54
CA GLN A 8 11.31 0.03 -4.56
C GLN A 8 11.29 1.48 -4.09
N TRP A 9 11.76 1.68 -2.87
CA TRP A 9 12.06 2.98 -2.29
C TRP A 9 13.43 2.87 -1.64
N HIS A 10 14.39 3.66 -2.17
CA HIS A 10 15.77 3.62 -1.70
C HIS A 10 16.33 2.19 -1.69
N ARG A 11 16.06 1.43 -2.79
CA ARG A 11 16.55 0.06 -3.01
C ARG A 11 15.94 -0.99 -2.08
N ARG A 12 14.85 -0.63 -1.39
CA ARG A 12 14.12 -1.57 -0.54
C ARG A 12 12.72 -1.78 -1.08
N PRO A 13 12.08 -2.92 -0.81
CA PRO A 13 10.71 -3.13 -1.23
C PRO A 13 9.80 -2.01 -0.74
N LEU A 14 9.11 -1.34 -1.68
CA LEU A 14 8.30 -0.17 -1.36
C LEU A 14 7.21 -0.48 -0.33
N HIS A 15 6.51 -1.61 -0.50
CA HIS A 15 5.41 -1.94 0.43
C HIS A 15 5.91 -2.10 1.87
N LEU A 16 7.12 -2.63 2.07
CA LEU A 16 7.68 -2.76 3.41
C LEU A 16 8.10 -1.40 3.96
N GLU A 17 8.64 -0.52 3.12
CA GLU A 17 9.00 0.83 3.54
C GLU A 17 7.77 1.66 3.87
N VAL A 18 6.67 1.47 3.14
CA VAL A 18 5.40 2.13 3.44
C VAL A 18 4.88 1.66 4.81
N LEU A 19 4.90 0.35 5.06
CA LEU A 19 4.47 -0.18 6.37
C LEU A 19 5.34 0.36 7.50
N GLY A 20 6.65 0.41 7.29
CA GLY A 20 7.59 0.97 8.28
C GLY A 20 7.31 2.44 8.58
N TYR A 21 7.04 3.22 7.54
CA TYR A 21 6.70 4.64 7.69
C TYR A 21 5.39 4.80 8.48
N LEU A 22 4.35 4.05 8.12
CA LEU A 22 3.06 4.13 8.81
C LEU A 22 3.19 3.73 10.28
N ARG A 23 3.99 2.71 10.56
CA ARG A 23 4.26 2.29 11.94
C ARG A 23 4.94 3.40 12.74
N LYS A 24 5.96 4.00 12.15
CA LYS A 24 6.71 5.09 12.78
C LYS A 24 5.81 6.28 13.07
N GLU A 25 4.86 6.55 12.20
CA GLU A 25 3.93 7.67 12.35
C GLU A 25 2.76 7.35 13.27
N GLY A 26 2.74 6.17 13.86
CA GLY A 26 1.73 5.81 14.83
C GLY A 26 0.37 5.43 14.29
N VAL A 27 0.31 5.03 13.02
CA VAL A 27 -0.94 4.55 12.43
C VAL A 27 -1.41 3.31 13.17
N TYR A 28 -2.71 3.24 13.45
CA TYR A 28 -3.29 2.18 14.28
C TYR A 28 -3.09 0.79 13.69
N ALA A 29 -3.38 0.62 12.41
CA ALA A 29 -3.24 -0.68 11.75
C ALA A 29 -2.97 -0.49 10.27
N ALA A 30 -2.03 -1.25 9.75
CA ALA A 30 -1.72 -1.27 8.33
C ALA A 30 -1.39 -2.69 7.91
N THR A 31 -1.81 -3.06 6.71
CA THR A 31 -1.66 -4.42 6.20
C THR A 31 -1.24 -4.36 4.74
N ALA A 32 -0.36 -5.25 4.34
CA ALA A 32 -0.03 -5.45 2.93
C ALA A 32 -0.42 -6.86 2.53
N VAL A 33 -1.11 -6.99 1.40
CA VAL A 33 -1.47 -8.29 0.83
C VAL A 33 -0.97 -8.38 -0.59
N HIS A 34 -0.41 -9.53 -0.93
CA HIS A 34 -0.05 -9.83 -2.31
C HIS A 34 -1.26 -10.38 -3.03
N ALA A 35 -1.55 -9.84 -4.20
CA ALA A 35 -2.62 -10.37 -5.03
C ALA A 35 -2.20 -11.73 -5.59
N VAL A 36 -3.16 -12.62 -5.74
CA VAL A 36 -2.91 -13.90 -6.41
C VAL A 36 -2.91 -13.75 -7.92
N ALA A 37 -3.51 -12.67 -8.44
CA ALA A 37 -3.56 -12.32 -9.84
C ALA A 37 -4.02 -10.88 -9.95
N GLY A 38 -3.64 -10.20 -11.03
CA GLY A 38 -4.12 -8.85 -11.27
C GLY A 38 -3.23 -8.07 -12.21
N PHE A 39 -3.60 -6.82 -12.38
CA PHE A 39 -2.80 -5.88 -13.16
C PHE A 39 -3.03 -4.46 -12.64
N LEU A 40 -2.06 -3.60 -12.87
CA LEU A 40 -2.16 -2.18 -12.56
C LEU A 40 -1.83 -1.40 -13.83
N GLY A 41 -2.67 -0.41 -14.11
CA GLY A 41 -2.50 0.40 -15.29
C GLY A 41 -2.68 -0.41 -16.56
N ARG A 42 -1.74 -0.32 -17.49
CA ARG A 42 -1.81 -0.97 -18.78
C ARG A 42 -0.95 -2.22 -18.88
N HIS A 43 -0.60 -2.81 -17.75
CA HIS A 43 0.18 -4.03 -17.71
C HIS A 43 -0.70 -5.24 -18.01
N ASN A 44 -0.06 -6.33 -18.44
CA ASN A 44 -0.74 -7.60 -18.63
C ASN A 44 -1.18 -8.17 -17.30
N VAL A 45 -2.20 -9.03 -17.34
CA VAL A 45 -2.64 -9.75 -16.14
C VAL A 45 -1.51 -10.67 -15.67
N GLU A 46 -1.19 -10.59 -14.40
CA GLU A 46 -0.18 -11.41 -13.76
C GLU A 46 -0.83 -12.35 -12.76
N THR A 47 -0.27 -13.52 -12.57
CA THR A 47 -0.76 -14.50 -11.60
C THR A 47 0.38 -15.04 -10.76
N ALA A 48 0.05 -15.52 -9.56
CA ALA A 48 1.03 -16.09 -8.65
C ALA A 48 1.63 -17.40 -9.18
N HIS A 49 0.99 -18.05 -10.15
CA HIS A 49 1.48 -19.30 -10.74
C HIS A 49 2.58 -19.07 -11.78
N ILE A 50 2.75 -17.85 -12.23
CA ILE A 50 3.81 -17.51 -13.16
C ILE A 50 5.04 -17.21 -12.30
N VAL A 51 5.95 -18.17 -12.25
CA VAL A 51 7.14 -18.12 -11.38
C VAL A 51 7.97 -16.87 -11.62
N ASP A 52 7.85 -16.28 -12.81
CA ASP A 52 8.61 -15.09 -13.17
C ASP A 52 7.68 -13.98 -13.61
N ALA A 53 6.87 -13.51 -12.67
CA ALA A 53 6.03 -12.35 -12.92
C ALA A 53 6.85 -11.04 -12.96
N GLY A 54 8.17 -11.11 -12.75
CA GLY A 54 9.05 -9.96 -12.82
C GLY A 54 8.72 -8.89 -11.78
N GLY A 55 8.17 -9.29 -10.63
CA GLY A 55 7.79 -8.36 -9.59
C GLY A 55 6.59 -7.49 -9.95
N LYS A 56 5.70 -7.97 -10.80
CA LYS A 56 4.56 -7.22 -11.31
C LYS A 56 3.23 -7.56 -10.64
N LEU A 57 3.19 -8.55 -9.74
CA LEU A 57 1.97 -8.85 -8.99
C LEU A 57 1.61 -7.64 -8.12
N PRO A 58 0.33 -7.26 -8.10
CA PRO A 58 -0.10 -6.18 -7.24
C PRO A 58 0.09 -6.49 -5.76
N VAL A 59 0.47 -5.47 -5.01
CA VAL A 59 0.51 -5.50 -3.55
C VAL A 59 -0.42 -4.39 -3.08
N ILE A 60 -1.39 -4.73 -2.25
CA ILE A 60 -2.34 -3.75 -1.74
C ILE A 60 -1.98 -3.44 -0.30
N VAL A 61 -1.69 -2.17 -0.02
CA VAL A 61 -1.46 -1.69 1.33
C VAL A 61 -2.72 -0.95 1.78
N THR A 62 -3.27 -1.38 2.89
CA THR A 62 -4.46 -0.77 3.48
C THR A 62 -4.13 -0.31 4.89
N PHE A 63 -4.58 0.87 5.25
CA PHE A 63 -4.49 1.31 6.64
C PHE A 63 -5.74 2.12 7.00
N VAL A 64 -6.06 2.14 8.27
CA VAL A 64 -7.24 2.84 8.80
C VAL A 64 -6.78 3.74 9.93
N ASP A 65 -7.22 4.99 9.88
CA ASP A 65 -6.95 5.95 10.94
C ASP A 65 -7.94 7.11 10.83
N THR A 66 -7.79 8.09 11.68
CA THR A 66 -8.61 9.31 11.62
C THR A 66 -8.28 10.11 10.38
N ASP A 67 -9.24 10.93 9.92
CA ASP A 67 -9.01 11.83 8.79
C ASP A 67 -7.80 12.72 9.01
N GLU A 68 -7.66 13.26 10.21
CA GLU A 68 -6.54 14.13 10.55
C GLU A 68 -5.21 13.42 10.40
N HIS A 69 -5.10 12.19 10.90
CA HIS A 69 -3.86 11.42 10.81
C HIS A 69 -3.58 11.00 9.36
N VAL A 70 -4.61 10.58 8.62
CA VAL A 70 -4.46 10.26 7.19
C VAL A 70 -3.93 11.47 6.43
N ASN A 71 -4.50 12.65 6.67
CA ASN A 71 -4.03 13.87 6.03
C ASN A 71 -2.57 14.17 6.34
N ARG A 72 -2.10 13.81 7.52
CA ARG A 72 -0.71 14.04 7.93
C ARG A 72 0.27 13.13 7.20
N VAL A 73 -0.07 11.87 7.01
CA VAL A 73 0.84 10.90 6.39
C VAL A 73 0.77 10.87 4.87
N LEU A 74 -0.35 11.33 4.30
CA LEU A 74 -0.61 11.21 2.87
C LEU A 74 0.43 11.88 1.97
N PRO A 75 0.94 13.08 2.26
CA PRO A 75 1.96 13.70 1.39
C PRO A 75 3.21 12.83 1.22
N THR A 76 3.71 12.22 2.28
CA THR A 76 4.87 11.35 2.21
C THR A 76 4.55 10.06 1.45
N LEU A 77 3.36 9.50 1.66
CA LEU A 77 2.93 8.33 0.90
C LEU A 77 2.88 8.62 -0.60
N LYS A 78 2.38 9.78 -0.97
CA LYS A 78 2.33 10.18 -2.39
C LYS A 78 3.73 10.33 -2.99
N GLU A 79 4.68 10.77 -2.20
CA GLU A 79 6.07 10.84 -2.64
C GLU A 79 6.68 9.45 -2.80
N MET A 80 6.51 8.59 -1.79
CA MET A 80 7.06 7.23 -1.81
C MET A 80 6.46 6.41 -2.95
N ALA A 81 5.16 6.53 -3.17
CA ALA A 81 4.44 5.75 -4.16
C ALA A 81 4.04 6.61 -5.36
N ALA A 82 4.97 7.44 -5.85
CA ALA A 82 4.74 8.30 -6.99
C ALA A 82 4.25 7.49 -8.18
N HIS A 83 3.21 7.99 -8.86
CA HIS A 83 2.57 7.37 -10.02
C HIS A 83 1.80 6.08 -9.71
N ARG A 84 1.62 5.73 -8.45
CA ARG A 84 0.80 4.60 -8.05
C ARG A 84 -0.59 5.07 -7.62
N LEU A 85 -1.55 4.15 -7.69
CA LEU A 85 -2.94 4.45 -7.34
C LEU A 85 -3.10 4.46 -5.83
N ILE A 86 -3.54 5.59 -5.31
CA ILE A 86 -3.90 5.72 -3.89
C ILE A 86 -5.35 6.15 -3.86
N VAL A 87 -6.18 5.38 -3.19
CA VAL A 87 -7.59 5.71 -2.99
C VAL A 87 -7.86 5.89 -1.50
N ARG A 88 -8.91 6.63 -1.21
CA ARG A 88 -9.31 6.92 0.15
C ARG A 88 -10.83 6.81 0.24
N GLU A 89 -11.31 6.20 1.30
CA GLU A 89 -12.75 6.10 1.54
C GLU A 89 -13.02 6.21 3.04
N ASN A 90 -14.23 6.63 3.36
CA ASN A 90 -14.66 6.70 4.75
C ASN A 90 -15.25 5.37 5.17
N VAL A 91 -14.87 4.92 6.35
CA VAL A 91 -15.40 3.69 6.94
C VAL A 91 -15.90 3.99 8.35
N VAL A 92 -16.80 3.16 8.83
CA VAL A 92 -17.27 3.25 10.21
C VAL A 92 -16.52 2.21 11.03
N ILE A 93 -15.88 2.67 12.10
CA ILE A 93 -15.18 1.76 13.03
C ILE A 93 -16.18 1.33 14.06
N GLU A 94 -16.53 0.05 14.01
CA GLU A 94 -17.50 -0.51 14.96
C GLU A 94 -16.84 -0.87 16.30
N GLN A 95 -15.55 -1.17 16.26
CA GLN A 95 -14.80 -1.49 17.46
C GLN A 95 -13.32 -1.30 17.19
N GLY A 96 -12.61 -0.76 18.16
CA GLY A 96 -11.19 -0.47 18.05
C GLY A 96 -10.88 0.89 18.65
N ASN A 97 -9.62 1.11 19.00
CA ASN A 97 -9.20 2.37 19.60
C ASN A 97 -8.08 2.97 18.76
N LEU A 98 -8.35 4.13 18.16
CA LEU A 98 -7.38 4.83 17.31
C LEU A 98 -6.52 5.84 18.10
N ASP A 99 -6.73 5.96 19.37
CA ASP A 99 -5.98 6.92 20.21
C ASP A 99 -4.59 6.41 20.58
#